data_6e8ba482007796543681429a96dd88ac
#
_entry.id   6e8ba482007796543681429a96dd88ac
#
_cell.length_a   1.000
_cell.length_b   1.000
_cell.length_c   1.000
_cell.angle_alpha   90.00
_cell.angle_beta   90.00
_cell.angle_gamma   90.00
#
_symmetry.space_group_name_H-M   'P 1'
#
loop_
_entity.id
_entity.type
_entity.pdbx_description
1 polymer ?
#
loop_
_entity_poly.entity_id
_entity_poly.type
_entity_poly.pdbx_seq_one_letter_code
_entity_poly.pdbx_strand_id
1 'polypeptide(L)'
;MPASGPETPARPSWASAVALREDPQLTAELTERLARGSGVRGVGVTDLLALRPAFWRRVAPPPAIGPERRERMESGRALHRWLATLFAGRGRLEVRVRRDGLAGRIDVLADVPIEVKTGATLPRPEELRSARPDHLEQLGMYCALTEVSVGRLVLWALADPARPEVRCLDVEFRDLAAIHAEMRERAAALRRAWAAGRPDELPRCPWFGRGCEFQENRRCGCTGAEPVRPGAILPTIGGWTLRPDLDAEFRARWSERGPPASGPGVERFRDLLYPRRAYFESVAPPAEPTGAPRPAAVDLFARLTEAVESGPIGEVAGLPARADEPREEVAGFRDAPYLVRTSRAGDRTALDRWVDRYPQYALELGFRCAVTGGTTGRLVLGYDRAESDRERIRVIVYEFRPLTPFARLCRTRVEGLRAARRRSAPETLEPCPRWMWAECPFRARCGCDGTGPPAP
;
A
#
# COMPACT_ATOMS: atom_id res chain seq x y z
N MET A 1 5.85 -31.94 47.05
CA MET A 1 5.30 -32.04 45.70
C MET A 1 6.11 -31.06 44.85
N PRO A 2 6.89 -31.47 43.86
CA PRO A 2 7.55 -30.54 42.97
C PRO A 2 6.49 -29.86 42.11
N ALA A 3 6.52 -28.52 42.04
CA ALA A 3 5.67 -27.76 41.18
C ALA A 3 5.96 -28.13 39.71
N SER A 4 4.99 -28.66 39.02
CA SER A 4 5.06 -28.91 37.59
C SER A 4 5.37 -27.55 36.88
N GLY A 5 6.57 -27.48 36.30
CA GLY A 5 6.97 -26.33 35.51
C GLY A 5 5.96 -26.08 34.37
N PRO A 6 5.85 -24.86 33.88
CA PRO A 6 4.90 -24.52 32.81
C PRO A 6 5.19 -25.42 31.60
N GLU A 7 4.23 -26.27 31.24
CA GLU A 7 4.28 -27.06 30.01
C GLU A 7 4.55 -26.13 28.81
N THR A 8 5.63 -26.43 28.09
CA THR A 8 5.93 -25.73 26.84
C THR A 8 4.75 -25.99 25.88
N PRO A 9 4.04 -24.96 25.41
CA PRO A 9 2.91 -25.15 24.53
C PRO A 9 3.33 -25.94 23.28
N ALA A 10 2.53 -26.95 22.92
CA ALA A 10 2.81 -27.81 21.76
C ALA A 10 3.03 -26.95 20.50
N ARG A 11 4.09 -27.26 19.76
CA ARG A 11 4.45 -26.56 18.55
C ARG A 11 3.30 -26.64 17.54
N PRO A 12 2.83 -25.52 16.95
CA PRO A 12 1.72 -25.54 16.02
C PRO A 12 2.00 -26.46 14.82
N SER A 13 1.00 -27.18 14.33
CA SER A 13 1.15 -28.15 13.23
C SER A 13 1.69 -27.54 11.92
N TRP A 14 1.45 -26.24 11.68
CA TRP A 14 1.98 -25.56 10.52
C TRP A 14 3.49 -25.26 10.61
N ALA A 15 4.07 -25.23 11.82
CA ALA A 15 5.47 -24.88 12.00
C ALA A 15 6.43 -25.91 11.38
N SER A 16 6.02 -27.18 11.29
CA SER A 16 6.80 -28.23 10.60
C SER A 16 6.85 -28.08 9.07
N ALA A 17 5.95 -27.25 8.51
CA ALA A 17 5.91 -26.97 7.07
C ALA A 17 6.81 -25.78 6.67
N VAL A 18 7.58 -25.21 7.61
CA VAL A 18 8.43 -24.03 7.38
C VAL A 18 9.89 -24.41 7.47
N ALA A 19 10.64 -24.21 6.40
CA ALA A 19 12.10 -24.22 6.39
C ALA A 19 12.62 -22.78 6.22
N LEU A 20 13.74 -22.48 6.89
CA LEU A 20 14.35 -21.16 6.87
C LEU A 20 15.80 -21.23 6.36
N ARG A 21 16.19 -20.23 5.60
CA ARG A 21 17.59 -19.95 5.28
C ARG A 21 17.87 -18.47 5.22
N GLU A 22 19.09 -18.06 5.44
CA GLU A 22 19.51 -16.70 5.15
C GLU A 22 19.80 -16.54 3.66
N ASP A 23 19.64 -15.31 3.18
CA ASP A 23 20.06 -14.90 1.84
C ASP A 23 21.17 -13.85 1.97
N PRO A 24 22.44 -14.28 2.11
CA PRO A 24 23.54 -13.36 2.30
C PRO A 24 23.80 -12.49 1.06
N GLN A 25 23.53 -13.00 -0.14
CA GLN A 25 23.69 -12.25 -1.37
C GLN A 25 22.70 -11.09 -1.45
N LEU A 26 21.43 -11.37 -1.20
CA LEU A 26 20.39 -10.35 -1.17
C LEU A 26 20.56 -9.38 0.01
N THR A 27 21.03 -9.86 1.15
CA THR A 27 21.42 -9.03 2.30
C THR A 27 22.52 -8.03 1.92
N ALA A 28 23.58 -8.49 1.26
CA ALA A 28 24.66 -7.61 0.78
C ALA A 28 24.17 -6.60 -0.25
N GLU A 29 23.37 -7.03 -1.21
CA GLU A 29 22.78 -6.16 -2.24
C GLU A 29 21.92 -5.04 -1.63
N LEU A 30 21.02 -5.39 -0.70
CA LEU A 30 20.17 -4.40 -0.03
C LEU A 30 20.98 -3.48 0.90
N THR A 31 22.03 -4.00 1.56
CA THR A 31 22.96 -3.20 2.37
C THR A 31 23.67 -2.16 1.52
N GLU A 32 24.18 -2.57 0.36
CA GLU A 32 24.82 -1.66 -0.60
C GLU A 32 23.84 -0.61 -1.13
N ARG A 33 22.61 -1.00 -1.45
CA ARG A 33 21.56 -0.07 -1.88
C ARG A 33 21.20 0.94 -0.77
N LEU A 34 21.13 0.47 0.47
CA LEU A 34 20.86 1.32 1.63
C LEU A 34 22.02 2.29 1.90
N ALA A 35 23.30 1.81 1.79
CA ALA A 35 24.50 2.61 2.01
C ALA A 35 24.76 3.64 0.90
N ARG A 36 24.48 3.30 -0.35
CA ARG A 36 24.52 4.29 -1.46
C ARG A 36 23.58 5.46 -1.19
N GLY A 37 22.79 5.36 -0.13
CA GLY A 37 21.73 6.26 0.22
C GLY A 37 20.64 6.20 -0.84
N SER A 38 19.40 6.39 -0.49
CA SER A 38 18.45 6.90 -1.47
C SER A 38 18.99 8.26 -1.89
N GLY A 39 19.93 8.24 -2.83
CA GLY A 39 20.40 9.45 -3.47
C GLY A 39 19.16 10.12 -3.99
N VAL A 40 18.66 11.09 -3.26
CA VAL A 40 17.41 11.77 -3.50
C VAL A 40 16.28 10.76 -3.79
N ARG A 41 15.43 10.49 -2.78
CA ARG A 41 14.15 9.79 -2.93
C ARG A 41 13.57 10.12 -4.30
N GLY A 42 13.42 9.14 -5.18
CA GLY A 42 12.96 9.37 -6.54
C GLY A 42 11.70 10.24 -6.49
N VAL A 43 11.64 11.30 -7.27
CA VAL A 43 10.46 12.16 -7.31
C VAL A 43 9.35 11.38 -7.99
N GLY A 44 8.26 11.15 -7.28
CA GLY A 44 7.10 10.41 -7.79
C GLY A 44 6.22 11.24 -8.71
N VAL A 45 5.53 10.61 -9.65
CA VAL A 45 4.53 11.29 -10.51
C VAL A 45 3.53 12.10 -9.69
N THR A 46 3.03 11.54 -8.59
CA THR A 46 2.11 12.25 -7.67
C THR A 46 2.74 13.48 -6.99
N ASP A 47 4.06 13.49 -6.81
CA ASP A 47 4.78 14.66 -6.27
C ASP A 47 4.87 15.77 -7.31
N LEU A 48 4.99 15.41 -8.61
CA LEU A 48 5.07 16.36 -9.71
C LEU A 48 3.74 17.05 -10.02
N LEU A 49 2.61 16.45 -9.65
CA LEU A 49 1.29 17.07 -9.79
C LEU A 49 1.09 18.23 -8.81
N ALA A 50 1.71 18.19 -7.63
CA ALA A 50 1.56 19.21 -6.60
C ALA A 50 2.86 19.38 -5.78
N LEU A 51 3.73 20.27 -6.22
CA LEU A 51 5.09 20.41 -5.69
C LEU A 51 5.15 20.87 -4.23
N ARG A 52 4.34 21.86 -3.80
CA ARG A 52 4.31 22.31 -2.41
C ARG A 52 3.82 21.24 -1.42
N PRO A 53 2.72 20.53 -1.66
CA PRO A 53 2.36 19.37 -0.85
C PRO A 53 3.44 18.27 -0.82
N ALA A 54 4.11 18.02 -1.95
CA ALA A 54 5.22 17.06 -2.00
C ALA A 54 6.41 17.52 -1.14
N PHE A 55 6.73 18.82 -1.17
CA PHE A 55 7.74 19.41 -0.28
C PHE A 55 7.39 19.15 1.18
N TRP A 56 6.19 19.53 1.61
CA TRP A 56 5.77 19.42 3.00
C TRP A 56 5.66 17.98 3.49
N ARG A 57 5.17 17.05 2.66
CA ARG A 57 5.14 15.63 3.00
C ARG A 57 6.51 15.04 3.34
N ARG A 58 7.57 15.63 2.80
CA ARG A 58 8.94 15.19 3.07
C ARG A 58 9.55 15.85 4.30
N VAL A 59 9.32 17.13 4.52
CA VAL A 59 10.00 17.91 5.59
C VAL A 59 9.24 17.93 6.91
N ALA A 60 7.95 17.64 6.88
CA ALA A 60 7.12 17.60 8.08
C ALA A 60 6.15 16.42 8.01
N PRO A 61 5.87 15.73 9.13
CA PRO A 61 4.84 14.73 9.15
C PRO A 61 3.51 15.35 8.72
N PRO A 62 2.71 14.64 7.91
CA PRO A 62 1.38 15.11 7.56
C PRO A 62 0.58 15.39 8.84
N PRO A 63 -0.23 16.45 8.85
CA PRO A 63 -1.13 16.72 9.97
C PRO A 63 -2.04 15.52 10.21
N ALA A 64 -2.46 15.34 11.45
CA ALA A 64 -3.38 14.27 11.80
C ALA A 64 -4.67 14.41 10.97
N ILE A 65 -4.98 13.40 10.20
CA ILE A 65 -6.19 13.36 9.39
C ILE A 65 -7.34 12.94 10.31
N GLY A 66 -8.41 13.75 10.34
CA GLY A 66 -9.60 13.42 11.11
C GLY A 66 -10.20 12.04 10.74
N PRO A 67 -10.91 11.39 11.66
CA PRO A 67 -11.39 10.02 11.48
C PRO A 67 -12.25 9.86 10.22
N GLU A 68 -13.18 10.76 9.95
CA GLU A 68 -14.04 10.72 8.75
C GLU A 68 -13.28 10.84 7.43
N ARG A 69 -12.24 11.68 7.40
CA ARG A 69 -11.40 11.83 6.20
C ARG A 69 -10.54 10.59 6.00
N ARG A 70 -10.05 9.99 7.09
CA ARG A 70 -9.29 8.73 7.05
C ARG A 70 -10.16 7.60 6.50
N GLU A 71 -11.37 7.46 7.00
CA GLU A 71 -12.33 6.46 6.54
C GLU A 71 -12.64 6.62 5.04
N ARG A 72 -12.91 7.85 4.58
CA ARG A 72 -13.11 8.13 3.15
C ARG A 72 -11.91 7.76 2.30
N MET A 73 -10.69 8.06 2.78
CA MET A 73 -9.45 7.70 2.07
C MET A 73 -9.23 6.19 2.02
N GLU A 74 -9.51 5.48 3.11
CA GLU A 74 -9.38 4.02 3.18
C GLU A 74 -10.42 3.33 2.30
N SER A 75 -11.66 3.80 2.33
CA SER A 75 -12.74 3.33 1.45
C SER A 75 -12.40 3.59 -0.03
N GLY A 76 -11.90 4.79 -0.35
CA GLY A 76 -11.44 5.12 -1.69
C GLY A 76 -10.31 4.20 -2.17
N ARG A 77 -9.32 3.92 -1.33
CA ARG A 77 -8.22 2.99 -1.65
C ARG A 77 -8.70 1.55 -1.82
N ALA A 78 -9.62 1.10 -0.98
CA ALA A 78 -10.19 -0.24 -1.09
C ALA A 78 -10.96 -0.41 -2.39
N LEU A 79 -11.77 0.59 -2.73
CA LEU A 79 -12.51 0.62 -3.98
C LEU A 79 -11.59 0.68 -5.20
N HIS A 80 -10.59 1.53 -5.17
CA HIS A 80 -9.60 1.65 -6.25
C HIS A 80 -8.90 0.31 -6.53
N ARG A 81 -8.46 -0.37 -5.49
CA ARG A 81 -7.87 -1.71 -5.61
C ARG A 81 -8.86 -2.73 -6.18
N TRP A 82 -10.11 -2.69 -5.72
CA TRP A 82 -11.14 -3.57 -6.25
C TRP A 82 -11.42 -3.30 -7.73
N LEU A 83 -11.52 -2.03 -8.15
CA LEU A 83 -11.66 -1.65 -9.55
C LEU A 83 -10.50 -2.17 -10.40
N ALA A 84 -9.27 -2.12 -9.87
CA ALA A 84 -8.11 -2.68 -10.55
C ALA A 84 -8.28 -4.19 -10.83
N THR A 85 -9.00 -4.94 -9.98
CA THR A 85 -9.26 -6.36 -10.25
C THR A 85 -10.16 -6.62 -11.46
N LEU A 86 -10.93 -5.62 -11.91
CA LEU A 86 -11.73 -5.74 -13.13
C LEU A 86 -10.86 -5.85 -14.39
N PHE A 87 -9.59 -5.42 -14.27
CA PHE A 87 -8.58 -5.55 -15.32
C PHE A 87 -7.80 -6.87 -15.25
N ALA A 88 -8.12 -7.77 -14.31
CA ALA A 88 -7.44 -9.05 -14.19
C ALA A 88 -7.49 -9.82 -15.54
N GLY A 89 -6.32 -10.31 -15.99
CA GLY A 89 -6.15 -10.95 -17.28
C GLY A 89 -5.92 -10.01 -18.47
N ARG A 90 -5.98 -8.66 -18.28
CA ARG A 90 -5.72 -7.67 -19.33
C ARG A 90 -4.42 -6.90 -19.16
N GLY A 91 -3.82 -6.93 -17.99
CA GLY A 91 -2.59 -6.20 -17.70
C GLY A 91 -2.07 -6.49 -16.30
N ARG A 92 -0.89 -5.97 -16.02
CA ARG A 92 -0.27 -6.02 -14.69
C ARG A 92 -0.77 -4.86 -13.83
N LEU A 93 -1.11 -5.14 -12.57
CA LEU A 93 -1.64 -4.14 -11.63
C LEU A 93 -0.51 -3.46 -10.87
N GLU A 94 -0.73 -2.18 -10.47
CA GLU A 94 0.14 -1.40 -9.58
C GLU A 94 1.62 -1.39 -10.04
N VAL A 95 1.84 -1.27 -11.35
CA VAL A 95 3.16 -1.40 -11.96
C VAL A 95 4.01 -0.18 -11.68
N ARG A 96 5.15 -0.39 -11.04
CA ARG A 96 6.15 0.67 -10.84
C ARG A 96 7.00 0.83 -12.08
N VAL A 97 7.11 2.06 -12.54
CA VAL A 97 7.95 2.47 -13.66
C VAL A 97 8.96 3.51 -13.18
N ARG A 98 10.18 3.45 -13.71
CA ARG A 98 11.25 4.39 -13.39
C ARG A 98 12.00 4.78 -14.65
N ARG A 99 12.29 6.09 -14.76
CA ARG A 99 13.10 6.64 -15.83
C ARG A 99 13.79 7.91 -15.35
N ASP A 100 15.09 8.05 -15.52
CA ASP A 100 15.88 9.24 -15.22
C ASP A 100 15.66 9.83 -13.80
N GLY A 101 15.58 8.96 -12.79
CA GLY A 101 15.35 9.37 -11.40
C GLY A 101 13.92 9.85 -11.09
N LEU A 102 13.00 9.66 -12.05
CA LEU A 102 11.56 9.81 -11.88
C LEU A 102 10.92 8.45 -11.65
N ALA A 103 9.87 8.40 -10.85
CA ALA A 103 9.17 7.17 -10.54
C ALA A 103 7.65 7.36 -10.66
N GLY A 104 6.96 6.31 -11.09
CA GLY A 104 5.50 6.27 -11.12
C GLY A 104 4.99 4.90 -10.70
N ARG A 105 3.74 4.84 -10.26
CA ARG A 105 3.00 3.61 -10.04
C ARG A 105 1.73 3.68 -10.86
N ILE A 106 1.70 2.90 -11.92
CA ILE A 106 0.59 2.83 -12.87
C ILE A 106 -0.43 1.85 -12.30
N ASP A 107 -1.70 2.23 -12.25
CA ASP A 107 -2.75 1.38 -11.68
C ASP A 107 -2.86 0.05 -12.44
N VAL A 108 -2.84 0.12 -13.78
CA VAL A 108 -2.81 -1.06 -14.66
C VAL A 108 -1.91 -0.78 -15.85
N LEU A 109 -0.97 -1.66 -16.12
CA LEU A 109 -0.16 -1.62 -17.34
C LEU A 109 -0.54 -2.79 -18.24
N ALA A 110 -1.24 -2.49 -19.32
CA ALA A 110 -1.63 -3.41 -20.39
C ALA A 110 -0.84 -3.10 -21.66
N ASP A 111 -1.50 -3.06 -22.80
CA ASP A 111 -1.01 -2.49 -24.06
C ASP A 111 -0.69 -0.99 -23.92
N VAL A 112 -1.42 -0.31 -23.06
CA VAL A 112 -1.24 1.11 -22.71
C VAL A 112 -1.25 1.28 -21.18
N PRO A 113 -0.64 2.35 -20.62
CA PRO A 113 -0.82 2.70 -19.22
C PRO A 113 -2.27 3.12 -18.97
N ILE A 114 -2.86 2.57 -17.91
CA ILE A 114 -4.25 2.82 -17.50
C ILE A 114 -4.25 3.47 -16.12
N GLU A 115 -4.92 4.59 -16.02
CA GLU A 115 -5.17 5.31 -14.76
C GLU A 115 -6.64 5.21 -14.42
N VAL A 116 -6.96 4.78 -13.20
CA VAL A 116 -8.32 4.62 -12.69
C VAL A 116 -8.64 5.74 -11.73
N LYS A 117 -9.75 6.41 -11.92
CA LYS A 117 -10.21 7.48 -11.02
C LYS A 117 -11.65 7.27 -10.60
N THR A 118 -11.91 7.59 -9.33
CA THR A 118 -13.25 7.50 -8.75
C THR A 118 -13.72 8.90 -8.33
N GLY A 119 -15.01 9.14 -8.47
CA GLY A 119 -15.65 10.39 -8.08
C GLY A 119 -17.13 10.23 -7.78
N ALA A 120 -17.77 11.28 -7.32
CA ALA A 120 -19.23 11.30 -7.15
C ALA A 120 -19.95 11.40 -8.53
N THR A 121 -19.37 12.17 -9.44
CA THR A 121 -19.92 12.39 -10.79
C THR A 121 -18.79 12.30 -11.82
N LEU A 122 -19.13 12.01 -13.07
CA LEU A 122 -18.19 12.05 -14.19
C LEU A 122 -18.21 13.43 -14.85
N PRO A 123 -17.05 14.08 -15.06
CA PRO A 123 -16.98 15.27 -15.89
C PRO A 123 -17.34 14.91 -17.33
N ARG A 124 -17.91 15.85 -18.06
CA ARG A 124 -18.11 15.66 -19.52
C ARG A 124 -16.74 15.57 -20.19
N PRO A 125 -16.61 14.79 -21.29
CA PRO A 125 -15.31 14.65 -21.97
C PRO A 125 -14.69 16.00 -22.35
N GLU A 126 -15.49 16.92 -22.90
CA GLU A 126 -15.07 18.27 -23.31
C GLU A 126 -14.62 19.15 -22.14
N GLU A 127 -15.12 18.89 -20.93
CA GLU A 127 -14.78 19.63 -19.71
C GLU A 127 -13.54 19.02 -18.99
N LEU A 128 -13.06 17.86 -19.40
CA LEU A 128 -12.04 17.10 -18.67
C LEU A 128 -10.74 17.90 -18.48
N ARG A 129 -10.32 18.66 -19.49
CA ARG A 129 -9.12 19.52 -19.40
C ARG A 129 -9.23 20.62 -18.33
N SER A 130 -10.41 21.17 -18.13
CA SER A 130 -10.63 22.24 -17.14
C SER A 130 -11.05 21.71 -15.78
N ALA A 131 -11.86 20.65 -15.75
CA ALA A 131 -12.40 20.09 -14.52
C ALA A 131 -11.38 19.20 -13.79
N ARG A 132 -10.59 18.42 -14.54
CA ARG A 132 -9.66 17.42 -13.99
C ARG A 132 -8.33 17.37 -14.76
N PRO A 133 -7.63 18.50 -14.88
CA PRO A 133 -6.33 18.54 -15.56
C PRO A 133 -5.30 17.61 -14.91
N ASP A 134 -5.39 17.41 -13.59
CA ASP A 134 -4.54 16.53 -12.80
C ASP A 134 -4.59 15.08 -13.27
N HIS A 135 -5.75 14.57 -13.67
CA HIS A 135 -5.90 13.21 -14.18
C HIS A 135 -5.17 13.04 -15.52
N LEU A 136 -5.32 14.03 -16.39
CA LEU A 136 -4.67 14.03 -17.71
C LEU A 136 -3.16 14.21 -17.61
N GLU A 137 -2.68 15.10 -16.72
CA GLU A 137 -1.25 15.26 -16.46
C GLU A 137 -0.63 13.98 -15.91
N GLN A 138 -1.29 13.33 -14.95
CA GLN A 138 -0.82 12.07 -14.37
C GLN A 138 -0.69 10.99 -15.44
N LEU A 139 -1.72 10.83 -16.28
CA LEU A 139 -1.70 9.86 -17.37
C LEU A 139 -0.60 10.18 -18.40
N GLY A 140 -0.42 11.44 -18.77
CA GLY A 140 0.64 11.89 -19.67
C GLY A 140 2.04 11.56 -19.09
N MET A 141 2.25 11.77 -17.80
CA MET A 141 3.50 11.40 -17.14
C MET A 141 3.75 9.89 -17.19
N TYR A 142 2.72 9.06 -17.02
CA TYR A 142 2.86 7.61 -17.17
C TYR A 142 3.17 7.21 -18.62
N CYS A 143 2.53 7.85 -19.59
CA CYS A 143 2.85 7.67 -21.01
C CYS A 143 4.32 8.02 -21.30
N ALA A 144 4.82 9.12 -20.76
CA ALA A 144 6.22 9.51 -20.93
C ALA A 144 7.20 8.55 -20.25
N LEU A 145 6.85 7.99 -19.09
CA LEU A 145 7.68 6.99 -18.40
C LEU A 145 7.72 5.63 -19.11
N THR A 146 6.65 5.27 -19.81
CA THR A 146 6.52 4.00 -20.55
C THR A 146 6.84 4.12 -22.03
N GLU A 147 7.06 5.33 -22.54
CA GLU A 147 7.27 5.63 -23.96
C GLU A 147 6.10 5.21 -24.88
N VAL A 148 4.88 5.17 -24.31
CA VAL A 148 3.65 4.85 -25.04
C VAL A 148 2.83 6.12 -25.22
N SER A 149 2.55 6.50 -26.46
CA SER A 149 1.87 7.76 -26.76
C SER A 149 0.38 7.79 -26.43
N VAL A 150 -0.24 6.66 -26.19
CA VAL A 150 -1.64 6.54 -25.79
C VAL A 150 -1.73 6.03 -24.36
N GLY A 151 -2.52 6.72 -23.56
CA GLY A 151 -2.88 6.24 -22.20
C GLY A 151 -4.39 6.11 -22.07
N ARG A 152 -4.85 5.25 -21.20
CA ARG A 152 -6.28 5.03 -20.93
C ARG A 152 -6.67 5.61 -19.58
N LEU A 153 -7.65 6.50 -19.59
CA LEU A 153 -8.28 7.02 -18.37
C LEU A 153 -9.61 6.34 -18.15
N VAL A 154 -9.79 5.71 -17.00
CA VAL A 154 -11.03 5.05 -16.60
C VAL A 154 -11.63 5.80 -15.43
N LEU A 155 -12.77 6.42 -15.66
CA LEU A 155 -13.50 7.23 -14.69
C LEU A 155 -14.71 6.48 -14.18
N TRP A 156 -14.88 6.42 -12.86
CA TRP A 156 -16.02 5.80 -12.19
C TRP A 156 -16.76 6.83 -11.35
N ALA A 157 -18.07 6.99 -11.59
CA ALA A 157 -18.97 7.67 -10.67
C ALA A 157 -19.74 6.67 -9.82
N LEU A 158 -19.70 6.87 -8.53
CA LEU A 158 -20.22 5.96 -7.53
C LEU A 158 -21.25 6.63 -6.62
N ALA A 159 -21.96 7.63 -7.16
CA ALA A 159 -23.09 8.23 -6.47
C ALA A 159 -24.18 7.19 -6.16
N ASP A 160 -24.39 6.25 -7.06
CA ASP A 160 -25.21 5.06 -6.87
C ASP A 160 -24.36 3.80 -7.06
N PRO A 161 -23.93 3.13 -5.97
CA PRO A 161 -23.16 1.89 -6.08
C PRO A 161 -23.90 0.74 -6.78
N ALA A 162 -25.24 0.77 -6.83
CA ALA A 162 -26.01 -0.26 -7.56
C ALA A 162 -25.98 -0.03 -9.08
N ARG A 163 -25.74 1.22 -9.51
CA ARG A 163 -25.69 1.62 -10.92
C ARG A 163 -24.52 2.56 -11.18
N PRO A 164 -23.28 2.07 -11.09
CA PRO A 164 -22.12 2.91 -11.31
C PRO A 164 -22.08 3.40 -12.77
N GLU A 165 -21.75 4.66 -12.94
CA GLU A 165 -21.37 5.15 -14.25
C GLU A 165 -19.88 4.92 -14.48
N VAL A 166 -19.52 4.44 -15.65
CA VAL A 166 -18.12 4.28 -16.07
C VAL A 166 -17.91 4.96 -17.40
N ARG A 167 -16.75 5.58 -17.56
CA ARG A 167 -16.31 6.16 -18.82
C ARG A 167 -14.84 5.89 -19.04
N CYS A 168 -14.53 5.27 -20.18
CA CYS A 168 -13.18 4.97 -20.62
C CYS A 168 -12.81 5.88 -21.78
N LEU A 169 -11.62 6.48 -21.70
CA LEU A 169 -11.08 7.35 -22.73
C LEU A 169 -9.65 6.92 -23.04
N ASP A 170 -9.35 6.70 -24.31
CA ASP A 170 -7.98 6.60 -24.79
C ASP A 170 -7.52 8.03 -25.14
N VAL A 171 -6.48 8.51 -24.46
CA VAL A 171 -5.92 9.86 -24.61
C VAL A 171 -4.60 9.76 -25.34
N GLU A 172 -4.49 10.48 -26.45
CA GLU A 172 -3.26 10.56 -27.25
C GLU A 172 -2.38 11.73 -26.81
N PHE A 173 -1.11 11.51 -26.60
CA PHE A 173 -0.09 12.50 -26.29
C PHE A 173 0.92 12.57 -27.44
N ARG A 174 1.01 13.74 -28.10
CA ARG A 174 1.83 13.93 -29.32
C ARG A 174 3.31 14.10 -29.05
N ASP A 175 3.68 14.58 -27.86
CA ASP A 175 5.08 14.91 -27.54
C ASP A 175 5.45 14.39 -26.14
N LEU A 176 5.83 13.12 -26.08
CA LEU A 176 6.31 12.48 -24.86
C LEU A 176 7.63 13.07 -24.35
N ALA A 177 8.45 13.60 -25.27
CA ALA A 177 9.73 14.21 -24.91
C ALA A 177 9.51 15.53 -24.15
N ALA A 178 8.57 16.36 -24.60
CA ALA A 178 8.16 17.57 -23.88
C ALA A 178 7.57 17.27 -22.51
N ILE A 179 6.73 16.25 -22.40
CA ILE A 179 6.20 15.79 -21.10
C ILE A 179 7.35 15.36 -20.17
N HIS A 180 8.25 14.54 -20.65
CA HIS A 180 9.39 14.06 -19.86
C HIS A 180 10.33 15.21 -19.44
N ALA A 181 10.56 16.18 -20.30
CA ALA A 181 11.31 17.38 -19.98
C ALA A 181 10.66 18.18 -18.86
N GLU A 182 9.34 18.41 -18.95
CA GLU A 182 8.55 19.07 -17.89
C GLU A 182 8.63 18.31 -16.55
N MET A 183 8.53 16.97 -16.58
CA MET A 183 8.68 16.15 -15.37
C MET A 183 10.05 16.36 -14.72
N ARG A 184 11.12 16.37 -15.51
CA ARG A 184 12.49 16.58 -15.03
C ARG A 184 12.66 17.97 -14.42
N GLU A 185 12.08 18.99 -15.05
CA GLU A 185 12.13 20.37 -14.56
C GLU A 185 11.39 20.52 -13.24
N ARG A 186 10.18 19.98 -13.12
CA ARG A 186 9.41 19.94 -11.87
C ARG A 186 10.17 19.20 -10.76
N ALA A 187 10.78 18.06 -11.09
CA ALA A 187 11.58 17.31 -10.15
C ALA A 187 12.84 18.08 -9.70
N ALA A 188 13.52 18.77 -10.62
CA ALA A 188 14.66 19.62 -10.29
C ALA A 188 14.27 20.78 -9.38
N ALA A 189 13.16 21.45 -9.65
CA ALA A 189 12.62 22.52 -8.81
C ALA A 189 12.31 22.02 -7.40
N LEU A 190 11.64 20.87 -7.28
CA LEU A 190 11.32 20.26 -6.00
C LEU A 190 12.58 19.89 -5.20
N ARG A 191 13.61 19.33 -5.86
CA ARG A 191 14.89 18.99 -5.24
C ARG A 191 15.64 20.25 -4.74
N ARG A 192 15.66 21.31 -5.54
CA ARG A 192 16.24 22.60 -5.09
C ARG A 192 15.52 23.16 -3.88
N ALA A 193 14.18 23.17 -3.90
CA ALA A 193 13.39 23.63 -2.78
C ALA A 193 13.65 22.82 -1.51
N TRP A 194 13.76 21.49 -1.62
CA TRP A 194 14.12 20.62 -0.48
C TRP A 194 15.51 20.94 0.08
N ALA A 195 16.50 21.11 -0.80
CA ALA A 195 17.87 21.41 -0.39
C ALA A 195 17.96 22.79 0.30
N ALA A 196 17.21 23.77 -0.19
CA ALA A 196 17.18 25.14 0.35
C ALA A 196 16.20 25.32 1.54
N GLY A 197 15.31 24.35 1.80
CA GLY A 197 14.25 24.52 2.80
C GLY A 197 13.20 25.57 2.41
N ARG A 198 13.05 25.87 1.12
CA ARG A 198 12.26 26.99 0.60
C ARG A 198 11.08 26.56 -0.28
N PRO A 199 9.91 26.28 0.31
CA PRO A 199 8.70 25.90 -0.43
C PRO A 199 8.09 27.04 -1.25
N ASP A 200 8.39 28.29 -0.90
CA ASP A 200 7.94 29.51 -1.57
C ASP A 200 8.49 29.63 -3.00
N GLU A 201 9.62 29.00 -3.32
CA GLU A 201 10.17 28.92 -4.68
C GLU A 201 9.37 27.98 -5.61
N LEU A 202 8.48 27.16 -5.04
CA LEU A 202 7.64 26.27 -5.80
C LEU A 202 6.33 26.98 -6.22
N PRO A 203 5.77 26.64 -7.40
CA PRO A 203 4.50 27.20 -7.85
C PRO A 203 3.37 26.85 -6.87
N ARG A 204 2.36 27.68 -6.85
CA ARG A 204 1.13 27.47 -6.09
C ARG A 204 0.52 26.10 -6.44
N CYS A 205 -0.03 25.46 -5.42
CA CYS A 205 -0.76 24.20 -5.60
C CYS A 205 -1.97 24.41 -6.52
N PRO A 206 -2.17 23.60 -7.58
CA PRO A 206 -3.31 23.71 -8.47
C PRO A 206 -4.65 23.43 -7.76
N TRP A 207 -4.60 22.81 -6.57
CA TRP A 207 -5.79 22.53 -5.74
C TRP A 207 -6.05 23.59 -4.66
N PHE A 208 -5.46 24.76 -4.77
CA PHE A 208 -5.77 25.85 -3.84
C PHE A 208 -7.30 26.05 -3.71
N GLY A 209 -7.78 26.10 -2.47
CA GLY A 209 -9.23 26.21 -2.20
C GLY A 209 -10.03 24.90 -2.27
N ARG A 210 -9.41 23.75 -2.60
CA ARG A 210 -10.07 22.44 -2.69
C ARG A 210 -9.72 21.50 -1.52
N GLY A 211 -9.35 22.03 -0.34
CA GLY A 211 -9.11 21.21 0.86
C GLY A 211 -7.74 20.53 0.88
N CYS A 212 -6.67 21.27 0.60
CA CYS A 212 -5.30 20.81 0.80
C CYS A 212 -5.00 20.74 2.31
N GLU A 213 -4.56 19.57 2.80
CA GLU A 213 -4.22 19.33 4.21
C GLU A 213 -3.18 20.30 4.79
N PHE A 214 -2.25 20.79 3.95
CA PHE A 214 -1.24 21.75 4.37
C PHE A 214 -1.72 23.20 4.33
N GLN A 215 -2.76 23.49 3.56
CA GLN A 215 -3.42 24.79 3.53
C GLN A 215 -4.28 25.00 4.78
N GLU A 216 -5.08 24.00 5.17
CA GLU A 216 -5.90 24.01 6.36
C GLU A 216 -5.08 24.31 7.62
N ASN A 217 -3.84 23.79 7.67
CA ASN A 217 -2.89 24.04 8.76
C ASN A 217 -1.96 25.25 8.54
N ARG A 218 -2.21 26.10 7.56
CA ARG A 218 -1.45 27.31 7.19
C ARG A 218 0.05 27.07 6.92
N ARG A 219 0.45 25.81 6.60
CA ARG A 219 1.86 25.48 6.36
C ARG A 219 2.30 25.72 4.93
N CYS A 220 1.41 25.58 3.94
CA CYS A 220 1.83 25.61 2.54
C CYS A 220 2.14 27.01 2.00
N GLY A 221 1.70 28.08 2.66
CA GLY A 221 1.92 29.47 2.21
C GLY A 221 1.24 29.81 0.88
N CYS A 222 0.40 28.96 0.31
CA CYS A 222 -0.35 29.28 -0.89
C CYS A 222 -1.41 30.34 -0.60
N THR A 223 -1.42 31.43 -1.37
CA THR A 223 -2.36 32.56 -1.16
C THR A 223 -3.48 32.64 -2.17
N GLY A 224 -3.43 31.87 -3.26
CA GLY A 224 -4.37 31.98 -4.37
C GLY A 224 -4.03 33.10 -5.37
N ALA A 225 -3.24 34.09 -4.98
CA ALA A 225 -2.78 35.17 -5.86
C ALA A 225 -1.54 34.78 -6.69
N GLU A 226 -0.83 33.73 -6.25
CA GLU A 226 0.38 33.28 -6.91
C GLU A 226 0.04 32.57 -8.23
N PRO A 227 0.85 32.75 -9.27
CA PRO A 227 0.61 32.11 -10.55
C PRO A 227 0.69 30.58 -10.42
N VAL A 228 -0.27 29.88 -10.98
CA VAL A 228 -0.12 28.46 -11.28
C VAL A 228 0.75 28.38 -12.52
N ARG A 229 1.85 27.62 -12.46
CA ARG A 229 2.70 27.42 -13.63
C ARG A 229 1.91 26.72 -14.72
N PRO A 230 1.80 27.28 -15.94
CA PRO A 230 1.22 26.55 -17.04
C PRO A 230 2.10 25.34 -17.33
N GLY A 231 1.51 24.13 -17.28
CA GLY A 231 2.22 22.90 -17.60
C GLY A 231 2.31 22.69 -19.11
N ALA A 232 3.45 22.16 -19.56
CA ALA A 232 3.61 21.75 -20.95
C ALA A 232 2.83 20.47 -21.31
N ILE A 233 2.32 19.74 -20.33
CA ILE A 233 1.70 18.43 -20.55
C ILE A 233 0.35 18.51 -21.24
N LEU A 234 -0.56 19.36 -20.76
CA LEU A 234 -1.90 19.49 -21.34
C LEU A 234 -1.91 19.92 -22.82
N PRO A 235 -1.02 20.82 -23.26
CA PRO A 235 -0.92 21.19 -24.69
C PRO A 235 -0.49 20.03 -25.61
N THR A 236 0.20 19.00 -25.08
CA THR A 236 0.63 17.84 -25.89
C THR A 236 -0.51 16.87 -26.20
N ILE A 237 -1.69 17.03 -25.58
CA ILE A 237 -2.83 16.17 -25.84
C ILE A 237 -3.34 16.39 -27.27
N GLY A 238 -3.19 15.37 -28.09
CA GLY A 238 -3.64 15.34 -29.49
C GLY A 238 -5.17 15.21 -29.61
N GLY A 239 -5.76 14.46 -28.72
CA GLY A 239 -7.18 14.17 -28.68
C GLY A 239 -7.46 13.03 -27.71
N TRP A 240 -8.73 12.62 -27.67
CA TRP A 240 -9.16 11.41 -26.98
C TRP A 240 -10.29 10.73 -27.73
N THR A 241 -10.35 9.43 -27.56
CA THR A 241 -11.39 8.58 -28.12
C THR A 241 -12.16 7.91 -26.99
N LEU A 242 -13.48 8.05 -26.99
CA LEU A 242 -14.36 7.33 -26.07
C LEU A 242 -14.35 5.82 -26.41
N ARG A 243 -14.39 4.99 -25.38
CA ARG A 243 -14.39 3.53 -25.48
C ARG A 243 -15.67 2.94 -24.88
N PRO A 244 -16.83 3.13 -25.54
CA PRO A 244 -18.12 2.62 -25.06
C PRO A 244 -18.16 1.09 -24.96
N ASP A 245 -17.32 0.40 -25.74
CA ASP A 245 -17.10 -1.03 -25.65
C ASP A 245 -16.55 -1.45 -24.27
N LEU A 246 -15.55 -0.73 -23.76
CA LEU A 246 -14.98 -0.95 -22.43
C LEU A 246 -15.93 -0.49 -21.32
N ASP A 247 -16.69 0.59 -21.54
CA ASP A 247 -17.71 1.07 -20.59
C ASP A 247 -18.75 -0.03 -20.33
N ALA A 248 -19.23 -0.67 -21.40
CA ALA A 248 -20.20 -1.74 -21.31
C ALA A 248 -19.63 -2.97 -20.63
N GLU A 249 -18.40 -3.36 -20.97
CA GLU A 249 -17.70 -4.48 -20.37
C GLU A 249 -17.47 -4.29 -18.87
N PHE A 250 -16.97 -3.13 -18.45
CA PHE A 250 -16.72 -2.88 -17.02
C PHE A 250 -18.02 -2.82 -16.21
N ARG A 251 -19.11 -2.28 -16.78
CA ARG A 251 -20.43 -2.35 -16.13
C ARG A 251 -20.92 -3.78 -15.99
N ALA A 252 -20.73 -4.62 -16.99
CA ALA A 252 -21.09 -6.05 -16.91
C ALA A 252 -20.30 -6.75 -15.80
N ARG A 253 -18.97 -6.58 -15.77
CA ARG A 253 -18.10 -7.15 -14.72
C ARG A 253 -18.46 -6.64 -13.32
N TRP A 254 -18.86 -5.39 -13.21
CA TRP A 254 -19.38 -4.85 -11.96
C TRP A 254 -20.65 -5.55 -11.52
N SER A 255 -21.60 -5.71 -12.45
CA SER A 255 -22.89 -6.40 -12.16
C SER A 255 -22.70 -7.86 -11.75
N GLU A 256 -21.74 -8.57 -12.36
CA GLU A 256 -21.42 -9.95 -12.03
C GLU A 256 -20.76 -10.10 -10.65
N ARG A 257 -19.85 -9.18 -10.28
CA ARG A 257 -19.06 -9.29 -9.05
C ARG A 257 -19.68 -8.55 -7.87
N GLY A 258 -20.58 -7.63 -8.13
CA GLY A 258 -21.12 -6.70 -7.15
C GLY A 258 -20.10 -5.66 -6.67
N PRO A 259 -20.54 -4.61 -5.96
CA PRO A 259 -19.63 -3.69 -5.30
C PRO A 259 -18.77 -4.43 -4.29
N PRO A 260 -17.54 -3.96 -4.02
CA PRO A 260 -16.78 -4.50 -2.90
C PRO A 260 -17.66 -4.39 -1.68
N ALA A 261 -17.74 -5.43 -0.87
CA ALA A 261 -18.51 -5.38 0.37
C ALA A 261 -18.09 -4.11 1.12
N SER A 262 -18.93 -3.08 1.02
CA SER A 262 -18.73 -1.80 1.67
C SER A 262 -18.96 -2.00 3.15
N GLY A 263 -17.91 -1.90 3.91
CA GLY A 263 -17.97 -2.01 5.35
C GLY A 263 -16.57 -2.10 5.94
N PRO A 264 -16.39 -1.89 7.22
CA PRO A 264 -15.14 -2.14 7.94
C PRO A 264 -14.86 -3.65 7.98
N GLY A 265 -14.45 -4.23 6.84
CA GLY A 265 -14.40 -5.68 6.71
C GLY A 265 -13.49 -6.23 5.60
N VAL A 266 -12.59 -5.43 5.08
CA VAL A 266 -11.52 -5.98 4.24
C VAL A 266 -10.48 -6.59 5.19
N GLU A 267 -10.51 -7.91 5.31
CA GLU A 267 -9.52 -8.62 6.11
C GLU A 267 -8.15 -8.47 5.44
N ARG A 268 -7.22 -7.89 6.19
CA ARG A 268 -5.79 -7.83 5.82
C ARG A 268 -5.10 -9.05 6.41
N PHE A 269 -4.00 -9.48 5.82
CA PHE A 269 -3.19 -10.58 6.40
C PHE A 269 -2.82 -10.31 7.85
N ARG A 270 -2.53 -9.05 8.19
CA ARG A 270 -2.30 -8.63 9.58
C ARG A 270 -3.49 -8.88 10.51
N ASP A 271 -4.71 -8.70 10.01
CA ASP A 271 -5.94 -8.90 10.78
C ASP A 271 -6.12 -10.39 11.14
N LEU A 272 -5.67 -11.26 10.24
CA LEU A 272 -5.71 -12.71 10.44
C LEU A 272 -4.65 -13.23 11.42
N LEU A 273 -3.59 -12.45 11.67
CA LEU A 273 -2.61 -12.78 12.72
C LEU A 273 -3.22 -12.61 14.11
N TYR A 274 -4.13 -11.66 14.28
CA TYR A 274 -4.72 -11.26 15.55
C TYR A 274 -6.23 -11.01 15.40
N PRO A 275 -7.05 -12.06 15.12
CA PRO A 275 -8.44 -11.88 14.71
C PRO A 275 -9.29 -11.13 15.74
N ARG A 276 -9.09 -11.40 17.04
CA ARG A 276 -9.85 -10.73 18.10
C ARG A 276 -9.52 -9.23 18.19
N ARG A 277 -8.25 -8.87 18.05
CA ARG A 277 -7.84 -7.47 17.98
C ARG A 277 -8.42 -6.78 16.73
N ALA A 278 -8.38 -7.43 15.57
CA ALA A 278 -8.94 -6.91 14.33
C ALA A 278 -10.45 -6.69 14.41
N TYR A 279 -11.16 -7.55 15.16
CA TYR A 279 -12.58 -7.33 15.46
C TYR A 279 -12.76 -6.00 16.18
N PHE A 280 -12.09 -5.76 17.31
CA PHE A 280 -12.23 -4.53 18.08
C PHE A 280 -11.75 -3.29 17.33
N GLU A 281 -10.68 -3.39 16.53
CA GLU A 281 -10.25 -2.29 15.65
C GLU A 281 -11.36 -1.89 14.64
N SER A 282 -12.21 -2.82 14.22
CA SER A 282 -13.28 -2.56 13.26
C SER A 282 -14.56 -2.00 13.88
N VAL A 283 -14.88 -2.36 15.12
CA VAL A 283 -16.14 -1.95 15.78
C VAL A 283 -15.97 -0.76 16.73
N ALA A 284 -14.79 -0.57 17.29
CA ALA A 284 -14.49 0.52 18.22
C ALA A 284 -12.98 0.86 18.14
N PRO A 285 -12.53 1.55 17.09
CA PRO A 285 -11.12 1.91 16.95
C PRO A 285 -10.66 2.72 18.16
N PRO A 286 -9.40 2.55 18.61
CA PRO A 286 -8.87 3.31 19.72
C PRO A 286 -8.86 4.81 19.39
N ALA A 287 -9.19 5.65 20.35
CA ALA A 287 -9.22 7.11 20.20
C ALA A 287 -7.84 7.68 19.82
N GLU A 288 -6.77 7.04 20.28
CA GLU A 288 -5.40 7.42 19.94
C GLU A 288 -4.57 6.17 19.57
N PRO A 289 -3.65 6.27 18.60
CA PRO A 289 -2.71 5.21 18.32
C PRO A 289 -1.80 4.99 19.54
N THR A 290 -1.81 3.80 20.10
CA THR A 290 -0.92 3.42 21.21
C THR A 290 0.53 3.38 20.73
N GLY A 291 1.32 4.32 21.20
CA GLY A 291 2.75 4.41 20.96
C GLY A 291 3.11 5.10 19.63
N ALA A 292 3.65 6.30 19.71
CA ALA A 292 4.24 6.94 18.54
C ALA A 292 5.40 6.08 18.01
N PRO A 293 5.44 5.73 16.72
CA PRO A 293 6.56 5.01 16.16
C PRO A 293 7.83 5.87 16.31
N ARG A 294 8.95 5.21 16.65
CA ARG A 294 10.24 5.92 16.81
C ARG A 294 10.69 6.48 15.46
N PRO A 295 11.07 7.77 15.39
CA PRO A 295 11.47 8.40 14.12
C PRO A 295 12.53 7.62 13.34
N ALA A 296 13.58 7.12 14.02
CA ALA A 296 14.64 6.35 13.39
C ALA A 296 14.16 5.00 12.81
N ALA A 297 13.21 4.33 13.47
CA ALA A 297 12.63 3.09 12.95
C ALA A 297 11.73 3.34 11.75
N VAL A 298 11.00 4.47 11.73
CA VAL A 298 10.16 4.88 10.61
C VAL A 298 11.01 5.21 9.38
N ASP A 299 12.09 5.97 9.58
CA ASP A 299 13.02 6.32 8.50
C ASP A 299 13.70 5.06 7.93
N LEU A 300 14.22 4.19 8.78
CA LEU A 300 14.83 2.93 8.35
C LEU A 300 13.82 2.05 7.59
N PHE A 301 12.58 1.93 8.07
CA PHE A 301 11.54 1.17 7.40
C PHE A 301 11.26 1.72 6.00
N ALA A 302 11.14 3.06 5.87
CA ALA A 302 10.89 3.71 4.59
C ALA A 302 12.06 3.47 3.61
N ARG A 303 13.29 3.62 4.07
CA ARG A 303 14.50 3.41 3.27
C ARG A 303 14.67 1.94 2.84
N LEU A 304 14.38 0.99 3.73
CA LEU A 304 14.41 -0.44 3.39
C LEU A 304 13.33 -0.80 2.38
N THR A 305 12.12 -0.31 2.56
CA THR A 305 11.04 -0.51 1.60
C THR A 305 11.45 0.02 0.23
N GLU A 306 12.02 1.22 0.17
CA GLU A 306 12.53 1.80 -1.07
C GLU A 306 13.68 0.98 -1.67
N ALA A 307 14.62 0.49 -0.87
CA ALA A 307 15.72 -0.36 -1.33
C ALA A 307 15.24 -1.68 -1.91
N VAL A 308 14.24 -2.31 -1.29
CA VAL A 308 13.59 -3.51 -1.80
C VAL A 308 12.86 -3.21 -3.10
N GLU A 309 12.05 -2.15 -3.12
CA GLU A 309 11.20 -1.77 -4.25
C GLU A 309 11.98 -1.15 -5.42
N SER A 310 13.23 -0.69 -5.22
CA SER A 310 14.11 -0.22 -6.29
C SER A 310 14.79 -1.34 -7.06
N GLY A 311 14.69 -2.60 -6.61
CA GLY A 311 15.14 -3.77 -7.35
C GLY A 311 14.26 -4.11 -8.55
N PRO A 312 14.63 -5.09 -9.37
CA PRO A 312 13.71 -5.67 -10.32
C PRO A 312 12.53 -6.24 -9.52
N ILE A 313 11.41 -5.56 -9.61
CA ILE A 313 10.17 -6.03 -9.00
C ILE A 313 9.74 -7.20 -9.86
N GLY A 314 9.79 -8.40 -9.29
CA GLY A 314 9.12 -9.55 -9.84
C GLY A 314 7.62 -9.28 -9.95
N GLU A 315 6.91 -10.05 -10.73
CA GLU A 315 5.47 -9.91 -10.93
C GLU A 315 4.77 -9.74 -9.57
N VAL A 316 3.92 -8.72 -9.48
CA VAL A 316 3.02 -8.58 -8.34
C VAL A 316 2.14 -9.81 -8.32
N ALA A 317 2.25 -10.61 -7.29
CA ALA A 317 1.39 -11.76 -7.11
C ALA A 317 -0.05 -11.25 -7.00
N GLY A 318 -0.93 -11.78 -7.83
CA GLY A 318 -2.29 -11.28 -8.04
C GLY A 318 -3.13 -11.14 -6.77
N LEU A 319 -4.17 -10.35 -6.87
CA LEU A 319 -5.21 -10.26 -5.84
C LEU A 319 -5.91 -11.61 -5.68
N PRO A 320 -6.28 -11.99 -4.45
CA PRO A 320 -6.98 -13.23 -4.19
C PRO A 320 -8.26 -13.31 -5.00
N ALA A 321 -8.42 -14.40 -5.73
CA ALA A 321 -9.55 -14.63 -6.64
C ALA A 321 -10.80 -15.16 -5.92
N ARG A 322 -10.68 -15.58 -4.65
CA ARG A 322 -11.74 -16.24 -3.90
C ARG A 322 -12.35 -15.35 -2.83
N ALA A 323 -13.64 -15.51 -2.63
CA ALA A 323 -14.38 -14.73 -1.61
C ALA A 323 -13.99 -15.06 -0.16
N ASP A 324 -13.39 -16.23 0.07
CA ASP A 324 -12.94 -16.73 1.36
C ASP A 324 -11.46 -16.38 1.69
N GLU A 325 -10.81 -15.57 0.84
CA GLU A 325 -9.43 -15.12 1.01
C GLU A 325 -9.36 -13.66 1.49
N PRO A 326 -8.24 -13.25 2.15
CA PRO A 326 -8.05 -11.86 2.52
C PRO A 326 -7.96 -10.99 1.27
N ARG A 327 -8.59 -9.83 1.29
CA ARG A 327 -8.63 -8.90 0.15
C ARG A 327 -7.48 -7.89 0.24
N GLU A 328 -6.28 -8.37 0.43
CA GLU A 328 -5.07 -7.56 0.48
C GLU A 328 -4.14 -7.96 -0.66
N GLU A 329 -3.63 -6.98 -1.37
CA GLU A 329 -2.63 -7.21 -2.41
C GLU A 329 -1.33 -7.76 -1.82
N VAL A 330 -0.75 -8.76 -2.48
CA VAL A 330 0.54 -9.34 -2.09
C VAL A 330 1.64 -8.71 -2.92
N ALA A 331 2.45 -7.87 -2.29
CA ALA A 331 3.63 -7.32 -2.94
C ALA A 331 4.68 -8.42 -3.19
N GLY A 332 5.17 -8.52 -4.41
CA GLY A 332 6.22 -9.43 -4.83
C GLY A 332 7.60 -8.77 -4.85
N PHE A 333 8.62 -9.52 -4.49
CA PHE A 333 10.02 -9.14 -4.64
C PHE A 333 10.81 -10.35 -5.15
N ARG A 334 11.35 -10.25 -6.36
CA ARG A 334 11.97 -11.39 -7.07
C ARG A 334 11.06 -12.62 -7.05
N ASP A 335 9.86 -12.48 -7.55
CA ASP A 335 8.85 -13.54 -7.72
C ASP A 335 8.35 -14.21 -6.43
N ALA A 336 8.57 -13.58 -5.29
CA ALA A 336 8.10 -14.09 -4.01
C ALA A 336 7.46 -12.98 -3.17
N PRO A 337 6.41 -13.29 -2.40
CA PRO A 337 5.89 -12.39 -1.38
C PRO A 337 6.97 -11.95 -0.41
N TYR A 338 6.93 -10.69 0.03
CA TYR A 338 7.88 -10.18 0.99
C TYR A 338 7.23 -9.39 2.13
N LEU A 339 7.98 -9.29 3.23
CA LEU A 339 7.70 -8.42 4.36
C LEU A 339 8.93 -7.58 4.67
N VAL A 340 8.74 -6.29 4.92
CA VAL A 340 9.77 -5.43 5.51
C VAL A 340 9.39 -5.17 6.96
N ARG A 341 10.33 -5.33 7.88
CA ARG A 341 10.15 -5.06 9.31
C ARG A 341 11.38 -4.37 9.88
N THR A 342 11.18 -3.61 10.95
CA THR A 342 12.28 -3.01 11.73
C THR A 342 12.27 -3.51 13.15
N SER A 343 13.46 -3.71 13.72
CA SER A 343 13.68 -4.15 15.09
C SER A 343 14.69 -3.26 15.81
N ARG A 344 14.65 -3.26 17.16
CA ARG A 344 15.50 -2.42 18.02
C ARG A 344 16.95 -2.88 18.11
N ALA A 345 17.19 -4.16 17.99
CA ALA A 345 18.51 -4.73 18.21
C ALA A 345 18.83 -5.71 17.11
N GLY A 346 20.12 -5.92 16.86
CA GLY A 346 20.58 -7.03 16.04
C GLY A 346 20.13 -8.33 16.69
N ASP A 347 18.92 -8.77 16.37
CA ASP A 347 18.43 -10.06 16.87
C ASP A 347 19.12 -11.17 16.11
N ARG A 348 20.14 -11.73 16.77
CA ARG A 348 20.91 -12.87 16.28
C ARG A 348 20.25 -14.22 16.62
N THR A 349 18.94 -14.23 16.86
CA THR A 349 18.22 -15.49 17.08
C THR A 349 18.56 -16.46 15.96
N ALA A 350 19.05 -17.63 16.32
CA ALA A 350 19.36 -18.69 15.37
C ALA A 350 18.09 -19.12 14.60
N LEU A 351 18.24 -19.50 13.33
CA LEU A 351 17.10 -19.79 12.46
C LEU A 351 16.24 -20.95 12.97
N ASP A 352 16.83 -21.91 13.66
CA ASP A 352 16.14 -23.06 14.27
C ASP A 352 15.10 -22.65 15.34
N ARG A 353 15.35 -21.52 16.04
CA ARG A 353 14.45 -20.96 17.05
C ARG A 353 13.60 -19.81 16.52
N TRP A 354 13.84 -19.38 15.27
CA TRP A 354 13.23 -18.17 14.71
C TRP A 354 11.71 -18.27 14.60
N VAL A 355 11.19 -19.40 14.07
CA VAL A 355 9.75 -19.62 13.91
C VAL A 355 9.03 -19.65 15.25
N ASP A 356 9.65 -20.25 16.27
CA ASP A 356 9.06 -20.35 17.61
C ASP A 356 9.02 -18.99 18.32
N ARG A 357 10.04 -18.16 18.08
CA ARG A 357 10.13 -16.80 18.64
C ARG A 357 9.30 -15.77 17.90
N TYR A 358 9.17 -15.88 16.57
CA TYR A 358 8.49 -14.93 15.68
C TYR A 358 7.50 -15.63 14.76
N PRO A 359 6.51 -16.37 15.31
CA PRO A 359 5.55 -17.13 14.52
C PRO A 359 4.71 -16.25 13.59
N GLN A 360 4.51 -14.98 13.94
CA GLN A 360 3.74 -14.02 13.15
C GLN A 360 4.31 -13.79 11.75
N TYR A 361 5.64 -13.80 11.59
CA TYR A 361 6.25 -13.61 10.26
C TYR A 361 6.05 -14.84 9.37
N ALA A 362 6.18 -16.02 9.94
CA ALA A 362 5.92 -17.26 9.24
C ALA A 362 4.43 -17.36 8.83
N LEU A 363 3.52 -17.01 9.72
CA LEU A 363 2.09 -17.01 9.43
C LEU A 363 1.73 -15.99 8.33
N GLU A 364 2.19 -14.73 8.44
CA GLU A 364 1.87 -13.70 7.47
C GLU A 364 2.42 -14.05 6.08
N LEU A 365 3.69 -14.48 5.98
CA LEU A 365 4.27 -14.93 4.72
C LEU A 365 3.59 -16.20 4.19
N GLY A 366 3.29 -17.14 5.06
CA GLY A 366 2.59 -18.39 4.71
C GLY A 366 1.18 -18.11 4.14
N PHE A 367 0.44 -17.16 4.71
CA PHE A 367 -0.85 -16.73 4.16
C PHE A 367 -0.71 -16.07 2.78
N ARG A 368 0.29 -15.18 2.61
CA ARG A 368 0.60 -14.54 1.33
C ARG A 368 0.97 -15.59 0.27
N CYS A 369 1.83 -16.53 0.63
CA CYS A 369 2.22 -17.63 -0.25
C CYS A 369 1.02 -18.53 -0.60
N ALA A 370 0.16 -18.84 0.37
CA ALA A 370 -1.02 -19.67 0.14
C ALA A 370 -2.02 -19.04 -0.84
N VAL A 371 -2.15 -17.71 -0.80
CA VAL A 371 -3.04 -16.96 -1.70
C VAL A 371 -2.43 -16.83 -3.11
N THR A 372 -1.11 -16.67 -3.21
CA THR A 372 -0.43 -16.49 -4.50
C THR A 372 0.00 -17.80 -5.17
N GLY A 373 -0.07 -18.92 -4.44
CA GLY A 373 0.42 -20.22 -4.92
C GLY A 373 1.95 -20.37 -4.87
N GLY A 374 2.68 -19.34 -4.45
CA GLY A 374 4.13 -19.37 -4.31
C GLY A 374 4.56 -20.11 -3.04
N THR A 375 5.63 -20.90 -3.09
CA THR A 375 6.16 -21.65 -1.93
C THR A 375 7.26 -20.93 -1.19
N THR A 376 7.67 -19.76 -1.65
CA THR A 376 8.78 -18.98 -1.06
C THR A 376 8.29 -17.60 -0.67
N GLY A 377 8.68 -17.15 0.55
CA GLY A 377 8.47 -15.78 1.03
C GLY A 377 9.77 -15.19 1.57
N ARG A 378 9.89 -13.88 1.62
CA ARG A 378 11.09 -13.17 2.10
C ARG A 378 10.76 -12.21 3.23
N LEU A 379 11.52 -12.27 4.31
CA LEU A 379 11.49 -11.29 5.39
C LEU A 379 12.77 -10.46 5.32
N VAL A 380 12.60 -9.15 5.11
CA VAL A 380 13.69 -8.17 5.17
C VAL A 380 13.60 -7.45 6.51
N LEU A 381 14.59 -7.67 7.35
CA LEU A 381 14.69 -7.07 8.68
C LEU A 381 15.70 -5.93 8.68
N GLY A 382 15.30 -4.78 9.20
CA GLY A 382 16.18 -3.66 9.48
C GLY A 382 16.37 -3.48 10.98
N TYR A 383 17.61 -3.24 11.39
CA TYR A 383 17.95 -2.98 12.79
C TYR A 383 18.32 -1.50 12.98
N ASP A 384 17.51 -0.77 13.74
CA ASP A 384 17.66 0.68 13.92
C ASP A 384 18.83 1.08 14.84
N ARG A 385 19.41 0.12 15.55
CA ARG A 385 20.56 0.31 16.46
C ARG A 385 21.78 -0.52 16.08
N ALA A 386 21.88 -0.96 14.83
CA ALA A 386 23.04 -1.67 14.36
C ALA A 386 24.28 -0.74 14.36
N GLU A 387 25.42 -1.22 14.83
CA GLU A 387 26.66 -0.46 14.90
C GLU A 387 27.28 -0.23 13.50
N SER A 388 27.00 -1.10 12.57
CA SER A 388 27.48 -1.03 11.19
C SER A 388 26.35 -1.25 10.17
N ASP A 389 26.51 -0.70 8.96
CA ASP A 389 25.54 -0.90 7.87
C ASP A 389 25.43 -2.39 7.45
N ARG A 390 26.50 -3.17 7.63
CA ARG A 390 26.49 -4.63 7.33
C ARG A 390 25.60 -5.42 8.29
N GLU A 391 25.46 -4.96 9.52
CA GLU A 391 24.63 -5.59 10.53
C GLU A 391 23.20 -5.03 10.55
N ARG A 392 22.97 -3.99 9.74
CA ARG A 392 21.69 -3.26 9.69
C ARG A 392 20.58 -4.02 8.99
N ILE A 393 20.93 -4.96 8.10
CA ILE A 393 19.95 -5.72 7.32
C ILE A 393 20.19 -7.22 7.49
N ARG A 394 19.07 -7.96 7.59
CA ARG A 394 19.06 -9.43 7.51
C ARG A 394 17.91 -9.84 6.60
N VAL A 395 18.18 -10.71 5.64
CA VAL A 395 17.14 -11.30 4.78
C VAL A 395 16.99 -12.77 5.12
N ILE A 396 15.77 -13.15 5.50
CA ILE A 396 15.41 -14.53 5.81
C ILE A 396 14.43 -15.00 4.74
N VAL A 397 14.75 -16.10 4.09
CA VAL A 397 13.89 -16.78 3.14
C VAL A 397 13.12 -17.85 3.86
N TYR A 398 11.82 -17.85 3.69
CA TYR A 398 10.88 -18.85 4.18
C TYR A 398 10.47 -19.75 3.02
N GLU A 399 10.61 -21.04 3.19
CA GLU A 399 10.10 -22.06 2.27
C GLU A 399 8.96 -22.80 2.96
N PHE A 400 7.81 -22.85 2.29
CA PHE A 400 6.57 -23.43 2.81
C PHE A 400 6.24 -24.72 2.04
N ARG A 401 6.33 -25.86 2.71
CA ARG A 401 5.98 -27.17 2.10
C ARG A 401 5.41 -28.11 3.18
N PRO A 402 4.11 -28.43 3.11
CA PRO A 402 3.10 -27.97 2.14
C PRO A 402 2.48 -26.61 2.50
N LEU A 403 1.83 -25.94 1.55
CA LEU A 403 1.04 -24.70 1.77
C LEU A 403 -0.34 -24.95 2.39
N THR A 404 -0.84 -26.18 2.30
CA THR A 404 -2.20 -26.55 2.73
C THR A 404 -2.55 -26.12 4.17
N PRO A 405 -1.67 -26.25 5.17
CA PRO A 405 -1.98 -25.78 6.53
C PRO A 405 -2.23 -24.28 6.61
N PHE A 406 -1.45 -23.48 5.85
CA PHE A 406 -1.59 -22.03 5.81
C PHE A 406 -2.85 -21.60 5.08
N ALA A 407 -3.16 -22.22 3.94
CA ALA A 407 -4.38 -21.94 3.18
C ALA A 407 -5.63 -22.25 4.02
N ARG A 408 -5.64 -23.38 4.73
CA ARG A 408 -6.74 -23.75 5.62
C ARG A 408 -6.89 -22.76 6.76
N LEU A 409 -5.80 -22.45 7.47
CA LEU A 409 -5.81 -21.52 8.60
C LEU A 409 -6.23 -20.11 8.17
N CYS A 410 -5.75 -19.65 7.02
CA CYS A 410 -6.13 -18.38 6.43
C CYS A 410 -7.65 -18.29 6.25
N ARG A 411 -8.25 -19.27 5.55
CA ARG A 411 -9.71 -19.34 5.34
C ARG A 411 -10.49 -19.40 6.64
N THR A 412 -10.11 -20.29 7.55
CA THR A 412 -10.78 -20.41 8.86
C THR A 412 -10.80 -19.08 9.60
N ARG A 413 -9.69 -18.32 9.58
CA ARG A 413 -9.62 -17.03 10.26
C ARG A 413 -10.43 -15.94 9.57
N VAL A 414 -10.45 -15.91 8.23
CA VAL A 414 -11.33 -15.00 7.45
C VAL A 414 -12.80 -15.27 7.77
N GLU A 415 -13.22 -16.52 7.69
CA GLU A 415 -14.60 -16.91 7.98
C GLU A 415 -14.99 -16.63 9.43
N GLY A 416 -14.11 -16.97 10.38
CA GLY A 416 -14.28 -16.70 11.80
C GLY A 416 -14.45 -15.22 12.08
N LEU A 417 -13.58 -14.36 11.54
CA LEU A 417 -13.62 -12.91 11.74
C LEU A 417 -14.92 -12.31 11.16
N ARG A 418 -15.33 -12.75 9.96
CA ARG A 418 -16.59 -12.33 9.34
C ARG A 418 -17.81 -12.79 10.14
N ALA A 419 -17.79 -14.04 10.63
CA ALA A 419 -18.87 -14.57 11.47
C ALA A 419 -18.98 -13.82 12.80
N ALA A 420 -17.85 -13.57 13.47
CA ALA A 420 -17.80 -12.81 14.71
C ALA A 420 -18.35 -11.38 14.53
N ARG A 421 -18.00 -10.70 13.44
CA ARG A 421 -18.53 -9.37 13.12
C ARG A 421 -20.05 -9.39 12.91
N ARG A 422 -20.57 -10.37 12.14
CA ARG A 422 -22.04 -10.48 11.92
C ARG A 422 -22.82 -10.78 13.19
N ARG A 423 -22.23 -11.52 14.12
CA ARG A 423 -22.89 -11.97 15.36
C ARG A 423 -22.59 -11.08 16.57
N SER A 424 -21.70 -10.11 16.41
CA SER A 424 -21.13 -9.32 17.52
C SER A 424 -20.54 -10.19 18.64
N ALA A 425 -19.85 -11.28 18.26
CA ALA A 425 -19.36 -12.35 19.13
C ALA A 425 -17.82 -12.51 19.06
N PRO A 426 -17.04 -11.53 19.58
CA PRO A 426 -15.57 -11.58 19.52
C PRO A 426 -14.95 -12.74 20.33
N GLU A 427 -15.66 -13.27 21.31
CA GLU A 427 -15.23 -14.41 22.13
C GLU A 427 -15.06 -15.70 21.33
N THR A 428 -15.71 -15.81 20.16
CA THR A 428 -15.57 -16.96 19.25
C THR A 428 -14.24 -16.98 18.51
N LEU A 429 -13.49 -15.86 18.54
CA LEU A 429 -12.20 -15.72 17.89
C LEU A 429 -11.06 -16.18 18.80
N GLU A 430 -10.00 -16.68 18.19
CA GLU A 430 -8.76 -17.02 18.90
C GLU A 430 -8.25 -15.82 19.71
N PRO A 431 -7.87 -16.01 20.99
CA PRO A 431 -7.27 -14.95 21.79
C PRO A 431 -5.92 -14.53 21.18
N CYS A 432 -5.58 -13.25 21.35
CA CYS A 432 -4.29 -12.74 20.93
C CYS A 432 -3.15 -13.41 21.75
N PRO A 433 -1.95 -13.56 21.15
CA PRO A 433 -0.81 -14.10 21.87
C PRO A 433 -0.46 -13.29 23.12
N ARG A 434 -0.05 -13.99 24.20
CA ARG A 434 0.20 -13.38 25.50
C ARG A 434 1.16 -12.18 25.49
N TRP A 435 2.17 -12.22 24.63
CA TRP A 435 3.14 -11.13 24.49
C TRP A 435 2.52 -9.81 23.97
N MET A 436 1.36 -9.87 23.31
CA MET A 436 0.64 -8.68 22.86
C MET A 436 -0.22 -8.03 23.94
N TRP A 437 -0.55 -8.73 25.02
CA TRP A 437 -1.52 -8.26 25.99
C TRP A 437 -1.13 -6.95 26.65
N ALA A 438 0.15 -6.79 26.98
CA ALA A 438 0.65 -5.58 27.64
C ALA A 438 0.49 -4.31 26.81
N GLU A 439 0.57 -4.44 25.48
CA GLU A 439 0.51 -3.32 24.55
C GLU A 439 -0.82 -3.25 23.77
N CYS A 440 -1.78 -4.12 24.08
CA CYS A 440 -3.04 -4.17 23.35
C CYS A 440 -3.98 -3.05 23.84
N PRO A 441 -4.39 -2.11 22.97
CA PRO A 441 -5.30 -1.02 23.35
C PRO A 441 -6.70 -1.53 23.72
N PHE A 442 -7.01 -2.78 23.39
CA PHE A 442 -8.30 -3.41 23.66
C PHE A 442 -8.26 -4.38 24.83
N ARG A 443 -7.18 -4.42 25.61
CA ARG A 443 -6.98 -5.40 26.69
C ARG A 443 -8.17 -5.46 27.65
N ALA A 444 -8.72 -4.32 28.04
CA ALA A 444 -9.87 -4.23 28.92
C ALA A 444 -11.19 -4.78 28.33
N ARG A 445 -11.26 -4.94 27.01
CA ARG A 445 -12.47 -5.38 26.29
C ARG A 445 -12.32 -6.75 25.64
N CYS A 446 -11.10 -7.13 25.25
CA CYS A 446 -10.91 -8.32 24.43
C CYS A 446 -10.96 -9.62 25.22
N GLY A 447 -10.80 -9.59 26.55
CA GLY A 447 -10.76 -10.79 27.39
C GLY A 447 -9.66 -11.81 27.02
N CYS A 448 -8.64 -11.39 26.27
CA CYS A 448 -7.55 -12.28 25.81
C CYS A 448 -6.70 -12.80 26.98
N ASP A 449 -6.59 -12.03 28.06
CA ASP A 449 -5.83 -12.35 29.27
C ASP A 449 -6.67 -13.08 30.35
N GLY A 450 -7.93 -13.35 30.07
CA GLY A 450 -8.84 -13.97 31.00
C GLY A 450 -9.34 -13.05 32.15
N THR A 451 -8.91 -11.77 32.16
CA THR A 451 -9.30 -10.79 33.19
C THR A 451 -10.38 -9.81 32.73
N GLY A 452 -10.69 -9.82 31.44
CA GLY A 452 -11.73 -8.98 30.87
C GLY A 452 -13.14 -9.38 31.31
N PRO A 453 -14.10 -8.45 31.36
CA PRO A 453 -15.50 -8.82 31.58
C PRO A 453 -15.92 -9.81 30.50
N PRO A 454 -16.79 -10.81 30.82
CA PRO A 454 -17.39 -11.62 29.77
C PRO A 454 -18.07 -10.66 28.79
N ALA A 455 -17.87 -10.89 27.52
CA ALA A 455 -18.54 -10.08 26.49
C ALA A 455 -20.04 -10.10 26.72
N PRO A 456 -20.74 -8.95 26.63
CA PRO A 456 -22.16 -8.87 26.86
C PRO A 456 -22.96 -9.75 25.90
#